data_f62db144741a518fc9fa49cf5c59ac4d
#
_entry.id   f62db144741a518fc9fa49cf5c59ac4d
#
_cell.length_a   1.000
_cell.length_b   1.000
_cell.length_c   1.000
_cell.angle_alpha   90.00
_cell.angle_beta   90.00
_cell.angle_gamma   90.00
#
_symmetry.space_group_name_H-M   'P 1'
#
loop_
_entity.id
_entity.type
_entity.pdbx_description
1 polymer ?
#
loop_
_entity_poly.entity_id
_entity_poly.type
_entity_poly.pdbx_seq_one_letter_code
_entity_poly.pdbx_strand_id
1 'polypeptide(L)'
;MDITPTAPKLRQLLALLALNAGVVRTDQIVDELWEDRPPLTATTTLQTYVYQLRRSLRLTGASAGEAGREVALHTTRGGYLLELPAGSLDVDQFRALVERGRAEAERGSLEAAATTLRDALRLWRGPVLADIRFGPVLQAEAVGLAEFARSVREQRFDIELQLGRHHEVIGELRAALAEQATNEGYQSKLMLALYRAGRRSEALQVYQDARAVLRAELAVEPCPELRRLHHAIMTGDPALDLAAPEATAPRARPAAHVEKPPELPCQLPPASPVLVGREAQVSALCAALTAPGRRAPGVAVVVGPPGVGKSVLAVRLAHQLRAEFPDGQLYARLVTPAGRPADPVDVLGDFLSSCGRAVPATASVQERVRAFRSWTADQRVLVVLDDVVSDDQLRPLLPIGLGCAALVVARRRLTDPSIMRTVRLAPLDAMEALELMVSVLGRRRVAAEADAAVQLVTMCGGLPLALRAALWWLELRPHWSVRRLVHRVGAAPQLLLEPGPPELDLLASVARTTELLPAAARVALRWVSLVDGRIVPGDLAAAIRLGEADAEALLDELVEFGLLEVEQPSEAPAHGAFRYRCHPVIRRVVDLLEADAEAGPPVFGPNLALNVEDRGVLRRAVAI
;
A
#
# COMPACT_ATOMS: atom_id res chain seq x y z
N MET A 1 45.32 -12.47 -8.87
CA MET A 1 45.94 -12.47 -7.53
C MET A 1 44.84 -12.07 -6.56
N ASP A 2 44.47 -12.89 -5.59
CA ASP A 2 43.50 -12.49 -4.56
C ASP A 2 44.19 -11.52 -3.60
N ILE A 3 43.64 -10.31 -3.45
CA ILE A 3 44.17 -9.23 -2.61
C ILE A 3 43.18 -8.88 -1.50
N THR A 4 42.26 -9.79 -1.20
CA THR A 4 41.27 -9.59 -0.13
C THR A 4 42.00 -9.23 1.19
N PRO A 5 41.65 -8.12 1.85
CA PRO A 5 42.27 -7.76 3.11
C PRO A 5 42.05 -8.87 4.15
N THR A 6 43.14 -9.25 4.84
CA THR A 6 43.05 -10.31 5.87
C THR A 6 42.39 -9.82 7.16
N ALA A 7 42.52 -8.52 7.48
CA ALA A 7 41.96 -7.94 8.71
C ALA A 7 40.40 -7.77 8.59
N PRO A 8 39.63 -8.29 9.54
CA PRO A 8 38.16 -8.25 9.47
C PRO A 8 37.56 -6.84 9.32
N LYS A 9 38.10 -5.85 10.02
CA LYS A 9 37.64 -4.45 9.95
C LYS A 9 37.92 -3.79 8.60
N LEU A 10 39.02 -4.18 7.92
CA LEU A 10 39.34 -3.69 6.59
C LEU A 10 38.38 -4.27 5.55
N ARG A 11 37.98 -5.56 5.69
CA ARG A 11 36.97 -6.18 4.84
C ARG A 11 35.60 -5.53 5.04
N GLN A 12 35.22 -5.28 6.28
CA GLN A 12 33.98 -4.58 6.63
C GLN A 12 33.94 -3.17 6.02
N LEU A 13 35.01 -2.39 6.17
CA LEU A 13 35.12 -1.06 5.57
C LEU A 13 35.06 -1.10 4.03
N LEU A 14 35.76 -2.04 3.42
CA LEU A 14 35.74 -2.20 1.95
C LEU A 14 34.33 -2.54 1.45
N ALA A 15 33.64 -3.47 2.09
CA ALA A 15 32.27 -3.84 1.73
C ALA A 15 31.30 -2.67 1.89
N LEU A 16 31.40 -1.93 2.99
CA LEU A 16 30.58 -0.75 3.23
C LEU A 16 30.76 0.31 2.13
N LEU A 17 32.01 0.58 1.75
CA LEU A 17 32.32 1.55 0.71
C LEU A 17 31.94 1.05 -0.69
N ALA A 18 32.06 -0.26 -0.96
CA ALA A 18 31.73 -0.85 -2.26
C ALA A 18 30.23 -0.91 -2.51
N LEU A 19 29.43 -1.22 -1.50
CA LEU A 19 27.96 -1.31 -1.65
C LEU A 19 27.28 0.07 -1.69
N ASN A 20 27.95 1.13 -1.21
CA ASN A 20 27.43 2.49 -1.27
C ASN A 20 27.95 3.21 -2.52
N ALA A 21 27.03 3.56 -3.43
CA ALA A 21 27.34 4.31 -4.64
C ALA A 21 27.72 5.79 -4.40
N GLY A 22 27.74 6.25 -3.16
CA GLY A 22 27.96 7.64 -2.76
C GLY A 22 28.99 7.81 -1.66
N VAL A 23 29.09 9.05 -1.16
CA VAL A 23 29.97 9.37 -0.02
C VAL A 23 29.43 8.74 1.25
N VAL A 24 30.20 7.85 1.87
CA VAL A 24 29.89 7.31 3.19
C VAL A 24 30.51 8.21 4.25
N ARG A 25 29.69 8.73 5.15
CA ARG A 25 30.11 9.66 6.19
C ARG A 25 31.00 8.98 7.23
N THR A 26 31.92 9.76 7.81
CA THR A 26 32.85 9.24 8.81
C THR A 26 32.14 8.69 10.05
N ASP A 27 31.06 9.34 10.50
CA ASP A 27 30.24 8.87 11.62
C ASP A 27 29.58 7.51 11.31
N GLN A 28 28.95 7.36 10.13
CA GLN A 28 28.37 6.08 9.68
C GLN A 28 29.42 4.95 9.62
N ILE A 29 30.64 5.26 9.18
CA ILE A 29 31.72 4.27 9.16
C ILE A 29 32.13 3.87 10.58
N VAL A 30 32.18 4.83 11.51
CA VAL A 30 32.52 4.56 12.91
C VAL A 30 31.43 3.69 13.54
N ASP A 31 30.16 4.03 13.35
CA ASP A 31 29.02 3.25 13.86
C ASP A 31 29.02 1.82 13.28
N GLU A 32 29.26 1.69 11.97
CA GLU A 32 29.36 0.39 11.31
C GLU A 32 30.49 -0.47 11.87
N LEU A 33 31.66 0.13 12.11
CA LEU A 33 32.85 -0.62 12.55
C LEU A 33 32.87 -0.93 14.04
N TRP A 34 32.31 -0.10 14.90
CA TRP A 34 32.43 -0.24 16.36
C TRP A 34 31.12 -0.22 17.12
N GLU A 35 29.99 0.00 16.43
CA GLU A 35 28.67 0.08 17.06
C GLU A 35 28.67 1.09 18.24
N ASP A 36 28.11 0.72 19.38
CA ASP A 36 28.03 1.57 20.58
C ASP A 36 29.36 1.74 21.34
N ARG A 37 30.49 1.17 20.87
CA ARG A 37 31.78 1.16 21.60
C ARG A 37 32.96 1.63 20.75
N PRO A 38 32.92 2.84 20.19
CA PRO A 38 34.06 3.37 19.44
C PRO A 38 35.23 3.65 20.37
N PRO A 39 36.46 3.29 19.98
CA PRO A 39 37.67 3.66 20.77
C PRO A 39 37.88 5.18 20.67
N LEU A 40 38.53 5.76 21.67
CA LEU A 40 38.88 7.19 21.68
C LEU A 40 39.68 7.61 20.45
N THR A 41 40.39 6.67 19.83
CA THR A 41 41.19 6.87 18.59
C THR A 41 40.46 6.44 17.32
N ALA A 42 39.13 6.29 17.34
CA ALA A 42 38.35 5.75 16.20
C ALA A 42 38.66 6.45 14.87
N THR A 43 38.72 7.77 14.87
CA THR A 43 38.99 8.56 13.65
C THR A 43 40.42 8.31 13.11
N THR A 44 41.43 8.27 13.99
CA THR A 44 42.83 7.98 13.60
C THR A 44 42.97 6.54 13.11
N THR A 45 42.30 5.60 13.77
CA THR A 45 42.28 4.19 13.35
C THR A 45 41.62 4.04 11.99
N LEU A 46 40.51 4.74 11.74
CA LEU A 46 39.84 4.76 10.43
C LEU A 46 40.77 5.31 9.34
N GLN A 47 41.49 6.41 9.61
CA GLN A 47 42.47 6.95 8.65
C GLN A 47 43.55 5.93 8.31
N THR A 48 44.00 5.15 9.30
CA THR A 48 44.95 4.06 9.07
C THR A 48 44.34 2.97 8.18
N TYR A 49 43.10 2.59 8.40
CA TYR A 49 42.41 1.61 7.57
C TYR A 49 42.23 2.10 6.13
N VAL A 50 41.85 3.35 5.93
CA VAL A 50 41.74 3.98 4.60
C VAL A 50 43.08 4.01 3.89
N TYR A 51 44.17 4.33 4.61
CA TYR A 51 45.53 4.28 4.05
C TYR A 51 45.90 2.86 3.57
N GLN A 52 45.64 1.86 4.43
CA GLN A 52 45.91 0.45 4.09
C GLN A 52 45.07 0.00 2.86
N LEU A 53 43.80 0.34 2.79
CA LEU A 53 42.96 0.03 1.62
C LEU A 53 43.50 0.70 0.36
N ARG A 54 43.86 1.97 0.42
CA ARG A 54 44.50 2.68 -0.71
C ARG A 54 45.77 1.99 -1.20
N ARG A 55 46.59 1.54 -0.26
CA ARG A 55 47.80 0.81 -0.61
C ARG A 55 47.50 -0.52 -1.28
N SER A 56 46.53 -1.27 -0.80
CA SER A 56 46.10 -2.55 -1.40
C SER A 56 45.51 -2.34 -2.81
N LEU A 57 44.65 -1.33 -2.99
CA LEU A 57 43.99 -1.02 -4.26
C LEU A 57 44.99 -0.53 -5.34
N ARG A 58 46.03 0.24 -4.98
CA ARG A 58 47.10 0.68 -5.89
C ARG A 58 47.94 -0.47 -6.43
N LEU A 59 48.11 -1.53 -5.65
CA LEU A 59 48.87 -2.72 -6.06
C LEU A 59 48.15 -3.51 -7.18
N THR A 60 46.83 -3.32 -7.35
CA THR A 60 46.02 -3.91 -8.43
C THR A 60 46.07 -3.12 -9.73
N GLY A 61 46.08 -1.78 -9.66
CA GLY A 61 46.12 -0.91 -10.85
C GLY A 61 47.43 -1.02 -11.63
N ALA A 62 48.51 -1.41 -10.99
CA ALA A 62 49.84 -1.55 -11.64
C ALA A 62 49.98 -2.79 -12.56
N SER A 63 49.04 -3.74 -12.54
CA SER A 63 49.07 -5.01 -13.30
C SER A 63 48.10 -5.07 -14.47
N ALA A 64 47.23 -4.10 -14.65
CA ALA A 64 46.24 -4.05 -15.73
C ALA A 64 46.63 -2.96 -16.72
N GLY A 65 47.59 -3.27 -17.58
CA GLY A 65 47.81 -2.51 -18.84
C GLY A 65 46.64 -2.79 -19.78
N GLU A 66 45.64 -1.91 -19.79
CA GLU A 66 44.80 -1.55 -20.91
C GLU A 66 43.72 -0.55 -20.43
N ALA A 67 43.50 0.46 -21.22
CA ALA A 67 42.69 1.65 -21.04
C ALA A 67 41.35 1.43 -20.30
N GLY A 68 41.19 2.02 -19.09
CA GLY A 68 39.86 2.32 -18.60
C GLY A 68 39.60 2.12 -17.08
N ARG A 69 39.52 3.21 -16.36
CA ARG A 69 39.01 3.42 -15.01
C ARG A 69 39.66 2.62 -13.87
N GLU A 70 40.56 3.28 -13.18
CA GLU A 70 41.18 2.78 -11.96
C GLU A 70 40.17 2.81 -10.78
N VAL A 71 40.24 1.79 -9.93
CA VAL A 71 39.57 1.78 -8.62
C VAL A 71 40.22 2.88 -7.75
N ALA A 72 39.44 3.85 -7.31
CA ALA A 72 39.95 4.98 -6.54
C ALA A 72 39.15 5.21 -5.24
N LEU A 73 39.89 5.37 -4.13
CA LEU A 73 39.29 5.72 -2.85
C LEU A 73 39.59 7.19 -2.52
N HIS A 74 38.56 8.03 -2.64
CA HIS A 74 38.65 9.46 -2.41
C HIS A 74 38.29 9.86 -0.99
N THR A 75 38.97 10.91 -0.48
CA THR A 75 38.52 11.62 0.72
C THR A 75 37.70 12.82 0.32
N THR A 76 36.50 12.95 0.86
CA THR A 76 35.58 14.06 0.63
C THR A 76 35.35 14.83 1.94
N ARG A 77 34.67 16.00 1.87
CA ARG A 77 34.27 16.71 3.09
C ARG A 77 33.28 15.84 3.88
N GLY A 78 33.78 15.28 4.99
CA GLY A 78 32.96 14.52 5.95
C GLY A 78 32.90 13.01 5.73
N GLY A 79 33.61 12.43 4.74
CA GLY A 79 33.54 11.00 4.48
C GLY A 79 34.50 10.48 3.40
N TYR A 80 34.20 9.31 2.89
CA TYR A 80 34.99 8.61 1.88
C TYR A 80 34.07 8.10 0.76
N LEU A 81 34.61 8.08 -0.47
CA LEU A 81 33.95 7.60 -1.67
C LEU A 81 34.86 6.58 -2.36
N LEU A 82 34.37 5.38 -2.63
CA LEU A 82 35.04 4.39 -3.45
C LEU A 82 34.45 4.41 -4.86
N GLU A 83 35.27 4.82 -5.83
CA GLU A 83 34.90 4.74 -7.24
C GLU A 83 35.34 3.39 -7.81
N LEU A 84 34.38 2.67 -8.36
CA LEU A 84 34.57 1.37 -8.99
C LEU A 84 34.21 1.47 -10.47
N PRO A 85 34.91 0.75 -11.37
CA PRO A 85 34.47 0.61 -12.74
C PRO A 85 33.07 0.00 -12.84
N ALA A 86 32.28 0.42 -13.80
CA ALA A 86 30.94 -0.13 -14.01
C ALA A 86 31.02 -1.65 -14.22
N GLY A 87 30.18 -2.42 -13.50
CA GLY A 87 30.14 -3.86 -13.58
C GLY A 87 31.23 -4.59 -12.78
N SER A 88 32.02 -3.88 -11.95
CA SER A 88 33.03 -4.50 -11.07
C SER A 88 32.43 -5.29 -9.92
N LEU A 89 31.22 -4.94 -9.48
CA LEU A 89 30.51 -5.64 -8.44
C LEU A 89 29.57 -6.68 -9.03
N ASP A 90 29.54 -7.86 -8.46
CA ASP A 90 28.58 -8.91 -8.78
C ASP A 90 27.15 -8.48 -8.49
N VAL A 91 26.92 -7.65 -7.47
CA VAL A 91 25.62 -7.05 -7.16
C VAL A 91 25.12 -6.15 -8.31
N ASP A 92 25.98 -5.35 -8.92
CA ASP A 92 25.60 -4.49 -10.05
C ASP A 92 25.31 -5.34 -11.31
N GLN A 93 26.11 -6.37 -11.54
CA GLN A 93 25.87 -7.33 -12.62
C GLN A 93 24.55 -8.08 -12.39
N PHE A 94 24.28 -8.48 -11.15
CA PHE A 94 23.01 -9.10 -10.77
C PHE A 94 21.82 -8.18 -11.07
N ARG A 95 21.86 -6.92 -10.62
CA ARG A 95 20.82 -5.93 -10.89
C ARG A 95 20.60 -5.72 -12.39
N ALA A 96 21.67 -5.55 -13.14
CA ALA A 96 21.59 -5.35 -14.60
C ALA A 96 20.97 -6.57 -15.32
N LEU A 97 21.33 -7.79 -14.92
CA LEU A 97 20.73 -9.01 -15.46
C LEU A 97 19.26 -9.13 -15.09
N VAL A 98 18.89 -8.78 -13.87
CA VAL A 98 17.48 -8.81 -13.42
C VAL A 98 16.63 -7.82 -14.22
N GLU A 99 17.09 -6.57 -14.41
CA GLU A 99 16.38 -5.58 -15.22
C GLU A 99 16.24 -6.06 -16.69
N ARG A 100 17.29 -6.64 -17.25
CA ARG A 100 17.21 -7.21 -18.61
C ARG A 100 16.22 -8.36 -18.67
N GLY A 101 16.23 -9.28 -17.70
CA GLY A 101 15.32 -10.42 -17.67
C GLY A 101 13.86 -9.98 -17.51
N ARG A 102 13.59 -8.95 -16.72
CA ARG A 102 12.26 -8.34 -16.60
C ARG A 102 11.79 -7.73 -17.91
N ALA A 103 12.64 -6.93 -18.56
CA ALA A 103 12.33 -6.34 -19.85
C ALA A 103 12.13 -7.40 -20.97
N GLU A 104 12.81 -8.55 -20.90
CA GLU A 104 12.58 -9.70 -21.78
C GLU A 104 11.21 -10.35 -21.50
N ALA A 105 10.83 -10.51 -20.24
CA ALA A 105 9.54 -11.05 -19.85
C ALA A 105 8.38 -10.12 -20.29
N GLU A 106 8.49 -8.82 -20.07
CA GLU A 106 7.51 -7.82 -20.51
C GLU A 106 7.30 -7.81 -22.04
N ARG A 107 8.35 -8.11 -22.81
CA ARG A 107 8.26 -8.25 -24.26
C ARG A 107 7.71 -9.61 -24.73
N GLY A 108 7.31 -10.47 -23.78
CA GLY A 108 6.81 -11.82 -24.08
C GLY A 108 7.91 -12.83 -24.43
N SER A 109 9.20 -12.48 -24.30
CA SER A 109 10.34 -13.35 -24.59
C SER A 109 10.67 -14.23 -23.35
N LEU A 110 9.71 -15.03 -22.92
CA LEU A 110 9.79 -15.80 -21.66
C LEU A 110 11.01 -16.73 -21.58
N GLU A 111 11.39 -17.36 -22.69
CA GLU A 111 12.58 -18.22 -22.79
C GLU A 111 13.88 -17.46 -22.47
N ALA A 112 14.05 -16.27 -23.07
CA ALA A 112 15.19 -15.41 -22.83
C ALA A 112 15.19 -14.92 -21.38
N ALA A 113 14.04 -14.47 -20.89
CA ALA A 113 13.85 -14.00 -19.51
C ALA A 113 14.23 -15.07 -18.48
N ALA A 114 13.75 -16.31 -18.65
CA ALA A 114 14.08 -17.43 -17.77
C ALA A 114 15.60 -17.70 -17.74
N THR A 115 16.24 -17.62 -18.90
CA THR A 115 17.70 -17.82 -19.03
C THR A 115 18.46 -16.69 -18.35
N THR A 116 18.10 -15.45 -18.63
CA THR A 116 18.76 -14.25 -18.07
C THR A 116 18.61 -14.18 -16.54
N LEU A 117 17.41 -14.49 -15.99
CA LEU A 117 17.19 -14.54 -14.54
C LEU A 117 17.92 -15.72 -13.88
N ARG A 118 18.05 -16.84 -14.56
CA ARG A 118 18.86 -17.98 -14.09
C ARG A 118 20.34 -17.59 -14.00
N ASP A 119 20.85 -16.91 -15.00
CA ASP A 119 22.26 -16.45 -15.02
C ASP A 119 22.49 -15.38 -13.94
N ALA A 120 21.52 -14.49 -13.70
CA ALA A 120 21.57 -13.57 -12.56
C ALA A 120 21.69 -14.33 -11.23
N LEU A 121 20.84 -15.31 -10.99
CA LEU A 121 20.87 -16.10 -9.75
C LEU A 121 22.13 -16.95 -9.58
N ARG A 122 22.85 -17.31 -10.65
CA ARG A 122 24.15 -17.99 -10.58
C ARG A 122 25.28 -17.13 -10.01
N LEU A 123 25.13 -15.81 -9.99
CA LEU A 123 26.08 -14.92 -9.31
C LEU A 123 26.06 -15.12 -7.79
N TRP A 124 24.98 -15.67 -7.25
CA TRP A 124 24.85 -15.98 -5.81
C TRP A 124 25.55 -17.30 -5.48
N ARG A 125 26.67 -17.21 -4.74
CA ARG A 125 27.52 -18.35 -4.36
C ARG A 125 27.32 -18.80 -2.91
N GLY A 126 26.48 -18.09 -2.16
CA GLY A 126 26.20 -18.33 -0.75
C GLY A 126 25.55 -17.12 -0.07
N PRO A 127 25.54 -17.09 1.26
CA PRO A 127 25.02 -15.93 1.99
C PRO A 127 25.73 -14.63 1.63
N VAL A 128 25.01 -13.52 1.68
CA VAL A 128 25.55 -12.19 1.39
C VAL A 128 26.70 -11.89 2.36
N LEU A 129 27.88 -11.51 1.81
CA LEU A 129 29.04 -11.11 2.61
C LEU A 129 29.40 -12.11 3.73
N ALA A 130 29.37 -13.42 3.42
CA ALA A 130 29.49 -14.54 4.38
C ALA A 130 30.71 -14.47 5.31
N ASP A 131 31.78 -13.81 4.87
CA ASP A 131 33.07 -13.70 5.60
C ASP A 131 33.26 -12.34 6.29
N ILE A 132 32.20 -11.51 6.38
CA ILE A 132 32.24 -10.16 6.94
C ILE A 132 31.35 -10.08 8.18
N ARG A 133 31.85 -9.41 9.22
CA ARG A 133 31.01 -8.99 10.35
C ARG A 133 30.14 -7.81 9.92
N PHE A 134 28.88 -7.88 10.21
CA PHE A 134 27.95 -6.78 9.95
C PHE A 134 27.89 -5.83 11.14
N GLY A 135 27.93 -4.54 10.87
CA GLY A 135 27.32 -3.50 11.66
C GLY A 135 25.92 -3.17 11.10
N PRO A 136 25.28 -2.11 11.60
CA PRO A 136 23.88 -1.83 11.28
C PRO A 136 23.60 -1.57 9.79
N VAL A 137 24.53 -0.92 9.09
CA VAL A 137 24.33 -0.58 7.66
C VAL A 137 24.48 -1.83 6.78
N LEU A 138 25.57 -2.58 6.95
CA LEU A 138 25.79 -3.81 6.19
C LEU A 138 24.75 -4.89 6.50
N GLN A 139 24.22 -4.93 7.72
CA GLN A 139 23.13 -5.82 8.09
C GLN A 139 21.85 -5.51 7.28
N ALA A 140 21.48 -4.23 7.21
CA ALA A 140 20.32 -3.79 6.43
C ALA A 140 20.48 -4.08 4.94
N GLU A 141 21.66 -3.79 4.38
CA GLU A 141 21.98 -4.08 2.98
C GLU A 141 21.96 -5.59 2.67
N ALA A 142 22.51 -6.42 3.57
CA ALA A 142 22.52 -7.87 3.39
C ALA A 142 21.10 -8.45 3.40
N VAL A 143 20.23 -7.96 4.29
CA VAL A 143 18.81 -8.35 4.31
C VAL A 143 18.12 -7.91 3.02
N GLY A 144 18.30 -6.67 2.59
CA GLY A 144 17.70 -6.15 1.36
C GLY A 144 18.11 -6.93 0.11
N LEU A 145 19.39 -7.27 0.00
CA LEU A 145 19.92 -8.07 -1.11
C LEU A 145 19.39 -9.51 -1.09
N ALA A 146 19.29 -10.13 0.08
CA ALA A 146 18.74 -11.48 0.21
C ALA A 146 17.25 -11.52 -0.19
N GLU A 147 16.47 -10.53 0.24
CA GLU A 147 15.07 -10.35 -0.17
C GLU A 147 14.93 -10.15 -1.68
N PHE A 148 15.80 -9.31 -2.27
CA PHE A 148 15.80 -9.06 -3.69
C PHE A 148 16.09 -10.34 -4.48
N ALA A 149 17.11 -11.13 -4.09
CA ALA A 149 17.41 -12.41 -4.73
C ALA A 149 16.24 -13.41 -4.60
N ARG A 150 15.56 -13.42 -3.46
CA ARG A 150 14.36 -14.25 -3.27
C ARG A 150 13.25 -13.86 -4.24
N SER A 151 12.94 -12.58 -4.35
CA SER A 151 11.95 -12.07 -5.30
C SER A 151 12.28 -12.44 -6.75
N VAL A 152 13.55 -12.36 -7.15
CA VAL A 152 14.00 -12.77 -8.49
C VAL A 152 13.84 -14.28 -8.70
N ARG A 153 14.12 -15.09 -7.68
CA ARG A 153 13.91 -16.55 -7.74
C ARG A 153 12.44 -16.89 -7.92
N GLU A 154 11.56 -16.20 -7.22
CA GLU A 154 10.11 -16.37 -7.37
C GLU A 154 9.62 -15.98 -8.76
N GLN A 155 10.08 -14.86 -9.31
CA GLN A 155 9.76 -14.44 -10.67
C GLN A 155 10.24 -15.45 -11.71
N ARG A 156 11.45 -16.01 -11.55
CA ARG A 156 11.94 -17.06 -12.45
C ARG A 156 11.05 -18.31 -12.39
N PHE A 157 10.66 -18.76 -11.21
CA PHE A 157 9.76 -19.91 -11.08
C PHE A 157 8.41 -19.67 -11.77
N ASP A 158 7.86 -18.45 -11.68
CA ASP A 158 6.62 -18.10 -12.38
C ASP A 158 6.77 -18.21 -13.90
N ILE A 159 7.87 -17.70 -14.44
CA ILE A 159 8.18 -17.78 -15.87
C ILE A 159 8.39 -19.25 -16.32
N GLU A 160 9.13 -20.06 -15.57
CA GLU A 160 9.36 -21.48 -15.90
C GLU A 160 8.04 -22.28 -15.85
N LEU A 161 7.15 -21.97 -14.91
CA LEU A 161 5.80 -22.56 -14.85
C LEU A 161 4.92 -22.13 -16.03
N GLN A 162 5.04 -20.88 -16.51
CA GLN A 162 4.36 -20.42 -17.72
C GLN A 162 4.89 -21.09 -18.98
N LEU A 163 6.19 -21.40 -19.05
CA LEU A 163 6.83 -22.14 -20.12
C LEU A 163 6.54 -23.65 -20.12
N GLY A 164 5.81 -24.15 -19.12
CA GLY A 164 5.47 -25.56 -19.00
C GLY A 164 6.60 -26.44 -18.43
N ARG A 165 7.65 -25.84 -17.89
CA ARG A 165 8.82 -26.57 -17.35
C ARG A 165 8.64 -27.03 -15.90
N HIS A 166 7.46 -27.54 -15.58
CA HIS A 166 7.10 -27.91 -14.20
C HIS A 166 8.01 -28.97 -13.61
N HIS A 167 8.46 -29.91 -14.42
CA HIS A 167 9.34 -30.99 -13.94
C HIS A 167 10.70 -30.49 -13.47
N GLU A 168 11.22 -29.44 -14.12
CA GLU A 168 12.53 -28.85 -13.82
C GLU A 168 12.52 -28.09 -12.49
N VAL A 169 11.44 -27.36 -12.20
CA VAL A 169 11.36 -26.50 -11.01
C VAL A 169 10.98 -27.24 -9.72
N ILE A 170 10.40 -28.45 -9.79
CA ILE A 170 9.97 -29.20 -8.59
C ILE A 170 11.14 -29.44 -7.64
N GLY A 171 12.31 -29.85 -8.18
CA GLY A 171 13.49 -30.11 -7.36
C GLY A 171 14.01 -28.86 -6.68
N GLU A 172 14.09 -27.74 -7.40
CA GLU A 172 14.56 -26.47 -6.88
C GLU A 172 13.59 -25.86 -5.86
N LEU A 173 12.27 -25.99 -6.10
CA LEU A 173 11.25 -25.55 -5.15
C LEU A 173 11.29 -26.33 -3.83
N ARG A 174 11.53 -27.65 -3.89
CA ARG A 174 11.71 -28.46 -2.69
C ARG A 174 12.96 -28.07 -1.91
N ALA A 175 14.08 -27.76 -2.59
CA ALA A 175 15.29 -27.27 -1.96
C ALA A 175 15.05 -25.88 -1.31
N ALA A 176 14.37 -24.96 -1.98
CA ALA A 176 14.02 -23.67 -1.44
C ALA A 176 13.10 -23.76 -0.21
N LEU A 177 12.15 -24.68 -0.21
CA LEU A 177 11.27 -24.95 0.95
C LEU A 177 12.00 -25.61 2.12
N ALA A 178 13.06 -26.37 1.87
CA ALA A 178 13.90 -26.91 2.96
C ALA A 178 14.64 -25.78 3.71
N GLU A 179 14.96 -24.67 3.04
CA GLU A 179 15.56 -23.47 3.65
C GLU A 179 14.49 -22.57 4.30
N GLN A 180 13.29 -22.50 3.73
CA GLN A 180 12.22 -21.58 4.14
C GLN A 180 10.87 -22.30 4.14
N ALA A 181 10.65 -23.16 5.12
CA ALA A 181 9.48 -24.04 5.20
C ALA A 181 8.13 -23.27 5.31
N THR A 182 8.15 -22.05 5.83
CA THR A 182 6.97 -21.20 6.00
C THR A 182 6.65 -20.31 4.78
N ASN A 183 7.43 -20.38 3.69
CA ASN A 183 7.19 -19.57 2.49
C ASN A 183 6.03 -20.10 1.66
N GLU A 184 4.85 -19.50 1.83
CA GLU A 184 3.63 -19.88 1.13
C GLU A 184 3.69 -19.66 -0.39
N GLY A 185 4.50 -18.71 -0.86
CA GLY A 185 4.76 -18.46 -2.27
C GLY A 185 5.45 -19.67 -2.95
N TYR A 186 6.45 -20.25 -2.31
CA TYR A 186 7.10 -21.47 -2.80
C TYR A 186 6.18 -22.68 -2.69
N GLN A 187 5.39 -22.78 -1.62
CA GLN A 187 4.42 -23.87 -1.44
C GLN A 187 3.37 -23.87 -2.56
N SER A 188 2.81 -22.70 -2.90
CA SER A 188 1.84 -22.59 -3.99
C SER A 188 2.42 -22.93 -5.36
N LYS A 189 3.66 -22.49 -5.65
CA LYS A 189 4.34 -22.82 -6.91
C LYS A 189 4.66 -24.31 -7.00
N LEU A 190 5.07 -24.95 -5.89
CA LEU A 190 5.30 -26.39 -5.85
C LEU A 190 4.01 -27.19 -6.05
N MET A 191 2.91 -26.78 -5.41
CA MET A 191 1.60 -27.40 -5.62
C MET A 191 1.17 -27.33 -7.08
N LEU A 192 1.29 -26.16 -7.72
CA LEU A 192 0.95 -25.97 -9.12
C LEU A 192 1.84 -26.79 -10.05
N ALA A 193 3.16 -26.82 -9.80
CA ALA A 193 4.11 -27.60 -10.57
C ALA A 193 3.79 -29.11 -10.49
N LEU A 194 3.53 -29.64 -9.31
CA LEU A 194 3.16 -31.05 -9.09
C LEU A 194 1.82 -31.38 -9.74
N TYR A 195 0.81 -30.52 -9.63
CA TYR A 195 -0.48 -30.73 -10.27
C TYR A 195 -0.33 -30.82 -11.79
N ARG A 196 0.37 -29.87 -12.43
CA ARG A 196 0.64 -29.86 -13.87
C ARG A 196 1.53 -31.00 -14.33
N ALA A 197 2.35 -31.55 -13.45
CA ALA A 197 3.12 -32.77 -13.70
C ALA A 197 2.30 -34.08 -13.52
N GLY A 198 0.98 -33.98 -13.32
CA GLY A 198 0.10 -35.14 -13.09
C GLY A 198 0.19 -35.74 -11.68
N ARG A 199 0.94 -35.11 -10.76
CA ARG A 199 1.22 -35.60 -9.40
C ARG A 199 0.28 -34.99 -8.37
N ARG A 200 -1.04 -35.07 -8.65
CA ARG A 200 -2.09 -34.39 -7.88
C ARG A 200 -2.08 -34.76 -6.39
N SER A 201 -1.85 -36.04 -6.05
CA SER A 201 -1.80 -36.46 -4.65
C SER A 201 -0.67 -35.80 -3.87
N GLU A 202 0.50 -35.64 -4.49
CA GLU A 202 1.64 -34.98 -3.87
C GLU A 202 1.40 -33.47 -3.74
N ALA A 203 0.73 -32.85 -4.72
CA ALA A 203 0.34 -31.43 -4.61
C ALA A 203 -0.57 -31.19 -3.39
N LEU A 204 -1.54 -32.07 -3.15
CA LEU A 204 -2.42 -32.00 -1.97
C LEU A 204 -1.67 -32.27 -0.66
N GLN A 205 -0.67 -33.15 -0.68
CA GLN A 205 0.18 -33.43 0.48
C GLN A 205 1.01 -32.21 0.86
N VAL A 206 1.58 -31.49 -0.12
CA VAL A 206 2.32 -30.23 0.12
C VAL A 206 1.46 -29.23 0.89
N TYR A 207 0.17 -29.12 0.59
CA TYR A 207 -0.72 -28.24 1.34
C TYR A 207 -0.89 -28.67 2.80
N GLN A 208 -1.04 -29.98 3.06
CA GLN A 208 -1.18 -30.48 4.44
C GLN A 208 0.10 -30.24 5.25
N ASP A 209 1.26 -30.48 4.64
CA ASP A 209 2.57 -30.26 5.25
C ASP A 209 2.78 -28.76 5.53
N ALA A 210 2.44 -27.90 4.56
CA ALA A 210 2.47 -26.44 4.71
C ALA A 210 1.61 -25.96 5.88
N ARG A 211 0.37 -26.45 5.96
CA ARG A 211 -0.56 -26.11 7.05
C ARG A 211 -0.03 -26.57 8.42
N ALA A 212 0.57 -27.75 8.48
CA ALA A 212 1.16 -28.27 9.71
C ALA A 212 2.33 -27.40 10.17
N VAL A 213 3.22 -26.99 9.26
CA VAL A 213 4.37 -26.13 9.54
C VAL A 213 3.92 -24.73 9.99
N LEU A 214 3.00 -24.09 9.26
CA LEU A 214 2.49 -22.76 9.58
C LEU A 214 1.80 -22.73 10.95
N ARG A 215 1.07 -23.78 11.30
CA ARG A 215 0.46 -23.91 12.63
C ARG A 215 1.48 -24.13 13.74
N ALA A 216 2.50 -24.94 13.48
CA ALA A 216 3.50 -25.28 14.48
C ALA A 216 4.46 -24.12 14.76
N GLU A 217 4.91 -23.38 13.72
CA GLU A 217 5.93 -22.37 13.84
C GLU A 217 5.36 -20.95 14.05
N LEU A 218 4.22 -20.63 13.41
CA LEU A 218 3.66 -19.28 13.40
C LEU A 218 2.27 -19.20 14.04
N ALA A 219 1.64 -20.34 14.38
CA ALA A 219 0.27 -20.44 14.90
C ALA A 219 -0.80 -19.82 13.97
N VAL A 220 -0.57 -19.84 12.64
CA VAL A 220 -1.50 -19.28 11.62
C VAL A 220 -2.01 -20.37 10.68
N GLU A 221 -3.16 -20.11 10.04
CA GLU A 221 -3.67 -20.93 8.93
C GLU A 221 -3.07 -20.42 7.60
N PRO A 222 -2.97 -21.29 6.57
CA PRO A 222 -2.52 -20.90 5.24
C PRO A 222 -3.28 -19.69 4.68
N CYS A 223 -2.58 -18.87 3.88
CA CYS A 223 -3.15 -17.68 3.25
C CYS A 223 -4.33 -18.02 2.31
N PRO A 224 -5.21 -17.06 2.00
CA PRO A 224 -6.36 -17.31 1.12
C PRO A 224 -5.97 -17.83 -0.27
N GLU A 225 -4.82 -17.40 -0.80
CA GLU A 225 -4.30 -17.83 -2.10
C GLU A 225 -3.98 -19.33 -2.09
N LEU A 226 -3.24 -19.80 -1.08
CA LEU A 226 -2.86 -21.21 -0.97
C LEU A 226 -4.09 -22.10 -0.74
N ARG A 227 -5.07 -21.62 0.02
CA ARG A 227 -6.35 -22.33 0.21
C ARG A 227 -7.18 -22.41 -1.07
N ARG A 228 -7.21 -21.32 -1.87
CA ARG A 228 -7.89 -21.32 -3.18
C ARG A 228 -7.23 -22.29 -4.15
N LEU A 229 -5.90 -22.31 -4.22
CA LEU A 229 -5.16 -23.24 -5.06
C LEU A 229 -5.41 -24.70 -4.64
N HIS A 230 -5.40 -24.99 -3.34
CA HIS A 230 -5.74 -26.32 -2.83
C HIS A 230 -7.15 -26.74 -3.26
N HIS A 231 -8.14 -25.85 -3.15
CA HIS A 231 -9.51 -26.13 -3.58
C HIS A 231 -9.59 -26.36 -5.10
N ALA A 232 -8.94 -25.53 -5.89
CA ALA A 232 -8.89 -25.66 -7.35
C ALA A 232 -8.23 -27.00 -7.79
N ILE A 233 -7.15 -27.41 -7.11
CA ILE A 233 -6.54 -28.72 -7.33
C ILE A 233 -7.51 -29.85 -6.93
N MET A 234 -8.25 -29.71 -5.81
CA MET A 234 -9.24 -30.70 -5.36
C MET A 234 -10.43 -30.85 -6.30
N THR A 235 -10.84 -29.80 -6.98
CA THR A 235 -11.96 -29.80 -7.94
C THR A 235 -11.52 -30.11 -9.36
N GLY A 236 -10.21 -30.09 -9.65
CA GLY A 236 -9.67 -30.28 -11.00
C GLY A 236 -10.02 -29.11 -11.91
N ASP A 237 -9.85 -27.88 -11.39
CA ASP A 237 -10.18 -26.64 -12.11
C ASP A 237 -9.33 -26.53 -13.40
N PRO A 238 -9.96 -26.47 -14.60
CA PRO A 238 -9.26 -26.34 -15.88
C PRO A 238 -8.39 -25.09 -15.99
N ALA A 239 -8.63 -24.07 -15.18
CA ALA A 239 -7.81 -22.85 -15.14
C ALA A 239 -6.38 -23.09 -14.65
N LEU A 240 -6.11 -24.23 -14.00
CA LEU A 240 -4.77 -24.62 -13.57
C LEU A 240 -3.94 -25.25 -14.69
N ASP A 241 -4.58 -25.71 -15.77
CA ASP A 241 -3.90 -26.36 -16.89
C ASP A 241 -3.17 -25.32 -17.76
N LEU A 242 -2.05 -25.71 -18.35
CA LEU A 242 -1.39 -24.87 -19.35
C LEU A 242 -2.23 -24.83 -20.63
N ALA A 243 -2.43 -23.64 -21.19
CA ALA A 243 -2.90 -23.53 -22.56
C ALA A 243 -1.90 -24.30 -23.47
N ALA A 244 -2.39 -25.30 -24.20
CA ALA A 244 -1.55 -26.11 -25.07
C ALA A 244 -0.82 -25.22 -26.07
N PRO A 245 0.51 -25.39 -26.31
CA PRO A 245 1.21 -24.67 -27.36
C PRO A 245 0.61 -25.06 -28.71
N GLU A 246 0.13 -24.08 -29.46
CA GLU A 246 -0.30 -24.30 -30.84
C GLU A 246 0.84 -24.88 -31.67
N ALA A 247 0.67 -26.15 -32.06
CA ALA A 247 1.59 -26.82 -32.95
C ALA A 247 1.63 -26.07 -34.30
N THR A 248 2.82 -25.67 -34.70
CA THR A 248 3.11 -25.07 -36.01
C THR A 248 2.75 -26.05 -37.14
N ALA A 249 1.60 -25.85 -37.75
CA ALA A 249 1.22 -26.45 -39.04
C ALA A 249 1.31 -25.36 -40.15
N PRO A 250 1.57 -25.78 -41.42
CA PRO A 250 2.09 -24.88 -42.46
C PRO A 250 1.07 -23.85 -42.94
N ARG A 251 1.58 -22.66 -43.28
CA ARG A 251 0.85 -21.50 -43.79
C ARG A 251 -0.20 -21.84 -44.83
N ALA A 252 -1.47 -21.75 -44.45
CA ALA A 252 -2.61 -21.55 -45.34
C ALA A 252 -3.17 -20.14 -45.10
N ARG A 253 -3.67 -19.52 -46.17
CA ARG A 253 -4.15 -18.14 -46.31
C ARG A 253 -5.04 -17.64 -45.16
N PRO A 254 -5.10 -16.33 -44.91
CA PRO A 254 -5.77 -15.77 -43.75
C PRO A 254 -7.28 -16.04 -43.81
N ALA A 255 -7.74 -16.94 -42.97
CA ALA A 255 -9.14 -17.03 -42.60
C ALA A 255 -9.40 -15.99 -41.50
N ALA A 256 -10.53 -15.32 -41.56
CA ALA A 256 -10.96 -14.28 -40.67
C ALA A 256 -10.69 -14.61 -39.20
N HIS A 257 -10.07 -13.66 -38.48
CA HIS A 257 -9.93 -13.69 -37.04
C HIS A 257 -11.29 -13.93 -36.41
N VAL A 258 -11.51 -15.12 -35.85
CA VAL A 258 -12.54 -15.31 -34.82
C VAL A 258 -11.93 -14.68 -33.56
N GLU A 259 -12.25 -13.43 -33.31
CA GLU A 259 -11.96 -12.76 -32.04
C GLU A 259 -12.51 -13.64 -30.91
N LYS A 260 -11.64 -14.12 -30.03
CA LYS A 260 -12.03 -14.64 -28.71
C LYS A 260 -12.93 -13.55 -28.09
N PRO A 261 -14.14 -13.86 -27.59
CA PRO A 261 -14.97 -12.82 -27.02
C PRO A 261 -14.14 -12.10 -25.95
N PRO A 262 -14.11 -10.77 -25.93
CA PRO A 262 -13.29 -10.02 -24.99
C PRO A 262 -13.67 -10.44 -23.57
N GLU A 263 -12.68 -10.85 -22.81
CA GLU A 263 -12.88 -11.11 -21.38
C GLU A 263 -13.34 -9.81 -20.74
N LEU A 264 -14.57 -9.81 -20.24
CA LEU A 264 -15.17 -8.62 -19.65
C LEU A 264 -14.39 -8.26 -18.37
N PRO A 265 -13.95 -7.00 -18.19
CA PRO A 265 -13.21 -6.62 -17.00
C PRO A 265 -14.08 -6.78 -15.75
N CYS A 266 -13.59 -7.52 -14.75
CA CYS A 266 -14.28 -7.80 -13.50
C CYS A 266 -13.31 -7.56 -12.33
N GLN A 267 -13.04 -6.29 -12.02
CA GLN A 267 -11.99 -5.88 -11.09
C GLN A 267 -12.50 -5.51 -9.69
N LEU A 268 -13.79 -5.67 -9.40
CA LEU A 268 -14.35 -5.28 -8.11
C LEU A 268 -13.74 -6.09 -6.96
N PRO A 269 -13.30 -5.44 -5.87
CA PRO A 269 -12.93 -6.14 -4.64
C PRO A 269 -14.09 -6.93 -4.05
N PRO A 270 -13.84 -7.92 -3.17
CA PRO A 270 -14.89 -8.63 -2.46
C PRO A 270 -15.82 -7.65 -1.72
N ALA A 271 -17.12 -7.85 -1.82
CA ALA A 271 -18.08 -7.05 -1.07
C ALA A 271 -18.08 -7.41 0.42
N SER A 272 -18.15 -6.41 1.28
CA SER A 272 -18.38 -6.64 2.70
C SER A 272 -19.74 -7.32 2.90
N PRO A 273 -19.85 -8.35 3.75
CA PRO A 273 -21.12 -9.01 4.03
C PRO A 273 -22.10 -8.10 4.79
N VAL A 274 -21.60 -7.09 5.49
CA VAL A 274 -22.38 -6.22 6.37
C VAL A 274 -22.32 -4.77 5.90
N LEU A 275 -23.48 -4.20 5.61
CA LEU A 275 -23.69 -2.77 5.38
C LEU A 275 -25.03 -2.42 6.07
N VAL A 276 -25.00 -1.46 7.00
CA VAL A 276 -26.13 -1.07 7.85
C VAL A 276 -26.43 0.41 7.66
N GLY A 277 -27.70 0.80 7.64
CA GLY A 277 -28.16 2.19 7.73
C GLY A 277 -27.81 3.05 6.51
N ARG A 278 -27.71 2.49 5.31
CA ARG A 278 -27.27 3.21 4.10
C ARG A 278 -28.26 3.10 2.92
N GLU A 279 -29.47 2.67 3.18
CA GLU A 279 -30.48 2.38 2.15
C GLU A 279 -30.84 3.62 1.34
N ALA A 280 -31.02 4.77 1.99
CA ALA A 280 -31.31 6.05 1.34
C ALA A 280 -30.15 6.50 0.43
N GLN A 281 -28.90 6.35 0.91
CA GLN A 281 -27.71 6.71 0.15
C GLN A 281 -27.50 5.77 -1.04
N VAL A 282 -27.70 4.47 -0.86
CA VAL A 282 -27.67 3.46 -1.94
C VAL A 282 -28.72 3.80 -2.99
N SER A 283 -29.97 4.06 -2.59
CA SER A 283 -31.04 4.43 -3.52
C SER A 283 -30.72 5.70 -4.31
N ALA A 284 -30.20 6.74 -3.66
CA ALA A 284 -29.83 8.00 -4.32
C ALA A 284 -28.67 7.81 -5.32
N LEU A 285 -27.70 6.98 -4.99
CA LEU A 285 -26.57 6.66 -5.88
C LEU A 285 -27.02 5.78 -7.05
N CYS A 286 -27.83 4.74 -6.81
CA CYS A 286 -28.45 3.93 -7.87
C CYS A 286 -29.19 4.81 -8.87
N ALA A 287 -30.08 5.67 -8.38
CA ALA A 287 -30.86 6.56 -9.24
C ALA A 287 -29.96 7.47 -10.10
N ALA A 288 -28.86 7.99 -9.55
CA ALA A 288 -27.94 8.82 -10.31
C ALA A 288 -27.14 8.03 -11.38
N LEU A 289 -26.76 6.79 -11.07
CA LEU A 289 -25.93 5.96 -11.94
C LEU A 289 -26.73 5.25 -13.04
N THR A 290 -28.04 4.98 -12.82
CA THR A 290 -28.87 4.20 -13.74
C THR A 290 -30.07 4.97 -14.33
N ALA A 291 -30.15 6.29 -14.10
CA ALA A 291 -31.27 7.12 -14.59
C ALA A 291 -31.51 6.91 -16.10
N PRO A 292 -32.74 6.63 -16.54
CA PRO A 292 -33.07 6.49 -17.97
C PRO A 292 -32.99 7.85 -18.68
N GLY A 293 -32.65 7.83 -19.99
CA GLY A 293 -32.63 9.05 -20.82
C GLY A 293 -31.53 10.06 -20.48
N ARG A 294 -30.45 9.64 -19.82
CA ARG A 294 -29.27 10.48 -19.54
C ARG A 294 -28.66 11.02 -20.84
N ARG A 295 -28.16 12.25 -20.80
CA ARG A 295 -27.43 12.89 -21.90
C ARG A 295 -25.91 12.87 -21.70
N ALA A 296 -25.44 12.29 -20.59
CA ALA A 296 -24.04 12.10 -20.20
C ALA A 296 -23.91 10.83 -19.35
N PRO A 297 -22.70 10.25 -19.21
CA PRO A 297 -22.44 9.18 -18.25
C PRO A 297 -22.86 9.58 -16.84
N GLY A 298 -23.40 8.64 -16.06
CA GLY A 298 -23.75 8.90 -14.67
C GLY A 298 -22.49 9.00 -13.80
N VAL A 299 -22.21 10.16 -13.25
CA VAL A 299 -21.10 10.33 -12.29
C VAL A 299 -21.65 10.64 -10.90
N ALA A 300 -21.40 9.75 -9.95
CA ALA A 300 -21.83 9.93 -8.56
C ALA A 300 -20.62 9.86 -7.62
N VAL A 301 -20.58 10.77 -6.66
CA VAL A 301 -19.46 10.91 -5.71
C VAL A 301 -19.95 10.63 -4.30
N VAL A 302 -19.15 9.84 -3.55
CA VAL A 302 -19.35 9.57 -2.12
C VAL A 302 -18.25 10.28 -1.34
N VAL A 303 -18.64 11.16 -0.41
CA VAL A 303 -17.73 11.88 0.49
C VAL A 303 -18.10 11.64 1.95
N GLY A 304 -17.23 11.98 2.88
CA GLY A 304 -17.47 11.87 4.33
C GLY A 304 -16.19 11.60 5.11
N PRO A 305 -16.26 11.57 6.45
CA PRO A 305 -15.09 11.42 7.30
C PRO A 305 -14.30 10.13 7.04
N PRO A 306 -12.99 10.09 7.39
CA PRO A 306 -12.23 8.86 7.41
C PRO A 306 -12.90 7.80 8.27
N GLY A 307 -12.94 6.54 7.80
CA GLY A 307 -13.55 5.45 8.55
C GLY A 307 -15.08 5.35 8.54
N VAL A 308 -15.79 6.21 7.81
CA VAL A 308 -17.27 6.21 7.73
C VAL A 308 -17.86 5.13 6.82
N GLY A 309 -17.02 4.37 6.10
CA GLY A 309 -17.45 3.26 5.24
C GLY A 309 -17.71 3.63 3.78
N LYS A 310 -17.11 4.69 3.24
CA LYS A 310 -17.25 5.12 1.82
C LYS A 310 -16.93 4.02 0.82
N SER A 311 -15.75 3.41 0.93
CA SER A 311 -15.29 2.34 0.04
C SER A 311 -16.16 1.09 0.16
N VAL A 312 -16.59 0.74 1.38
CA VAL A 312 -17.48 -0.40 1.63
C VAL A 312 -18.82 -0.21 0.91
N LEU A 313 -19.40 0.98 1.04
CA LEU A 313 -20.64 1.35 0.33
C LEU A 313 -20.46 1.27 -1.20
N ALA A 314 -19.39 1.86 -1.73
CA ALA A 314 -19.12 1.90 -3.16
C ALA A 314 -18.95 0.49 -3.76
N VAL A 315 -18.14 -0.36 -3.13
CA VAL A 315 -17.94 -1.74 -3.57
C VAL A 315 -19.24 -2.54 -3.49
N ARG A 316 -20.00 -2.42 -2.42
CA ARG A 316 -21.31 -3.10 -2.28
C ARG A 316 -22.28 -2.68 -3.35
N LEU A 317 -22.40 -1.36 -3.59
CA LEU A 317 -23.25 -0.80 -4.65
C LEU A 317 -22.81 -1.27 -6.05
N ALA A 318 -21.51 -1.27 -6.32
CA ALA A 318 -20.97 -1.74 -7.60
C ALA A 318 -21.33 -3.21 -7.87
N HIS A 319 -21.26 -4.07 -6.84
CA HIS A 319 -21.73 -5.45 -6.97
C HIS A 319 -23.23 -5.56 -7.23
N GLN A 320 -24.07 -4.72 -6.63
CA GLN A 320 -25.51 -4.67 -6.89
C GLN A 320 -25.83 -4.23 -8.32
N LEU A 321 -25.04 -3.32 -8.88
CA LEU A 321 -25.24 -2.75 -10.22
C LEU A 321 -24.62 -3.59 -11.35
N ARG A 322 -24.03 -4.76 -11.08
CA ARG A 322 -23.38 -5.59 -12.12
C ARG A 322 -24.28 -5.90 -13.31
N ALA A 323 -25.55 -6.17 -13.07
CA ALA A 323 -26.52 -6.48 -14.14
C ALA A 323 -26.81 -5.26 -15.04
N GLU A 324 -26.68 -4.05 -14.52
CA GLU A 324 -26.88 -2.80 -15.26
C GLU A 324 -25.69 -2.45 -16.17
N PHE A 325 -24.50 -2.98 -15.86
CA PHE A 325 -23.25 -2.72 -16.57
C PHE A 325 -22.62 -4.05 -17.06
N PRO A 326 -23.22 -4.69 -18.06
CA PRO A 326 -22.84 -6.04 -18.50
C PRO A 326 -21.47 -6.11 -19.18
N ASP A 327 -20.96 -4.98 -19.73
CA ASP A 327 -19.68 -4.95 -20.45
C ASP A 327 -18.47 -4.82 -19.50
N GLY A 328 -18.71 -4.81 -18.18
CA GLY A 328 -17.66 -4.96 -17.18
C GLY A 328 -17.69 -3.93 -16.05
N GLN A 329 -16.81 -4.19 -15.06
CA GLN A 329 -16.60 -3.32 -13.92
C GLN A 329 -15.10 -3.10 -13.75
N LEU A 330 -14.67 -1.85 -13.87
CA LEU A 330 -13.31 -1.40 -13.61
C LEU A 330 -13.21 -0.85 -12.18
N TYR A 331 -12.15 -1.15 -11.49
CA TYR A 331 -11.89 -0.63 -10.15
C TYR A 331 -10.45 -0.16 -10.03
N ALA A 332 -10.25 1.04 -9.49
CA ALA A 332 -8.94 1.53 -9.14
C ALA A 332 -8.96 2.28 -7.79
N ARG A 333 -7.92 2.07 -6.98
CA ARG A 333 -7.64 2.90 -5.82
C ARG A 333 -6.64 3.98 -6.23
N LEU A 334 -7.02 5.25 -6.04
CA LEU A 334 -6.24 6.39 -6.52
C LEU A 334 -5.22 6.95 -5.50
N VAL A 335 -4.94 6.16 -4.46
CA VAL A 335 -3.84 6.39 -3.53
C VAL A 335 -2.99 5.12 -3.46
N THR A 336 -1.69 5.27 -3.65
CA THR A 336 -0.72 4.17 -3.56
C THR A 336 -0.60 3.65 -2.12
N PRO A 337 -0.05 2.44 -1.89
CA PRO A 337 0.24 1.94 -0.53
C PRO A 337 1.12 2.88 0.30
N ALA A 338 1.98 3.68 -0.36
CA ALA A 338 2.83 4.69 0.28
C ALA A 338 2.09 6.03 0.59
N GLY A 339 0.75 6.08 0.46
CA GLY A 339 -0.05 7.28 0.76
C GLY A 339 -0.05 8.36 -0.33
N ARG A 340 0.69 8.19 -1.43
CA ARG A 340 0.78 9.18 -2.51
C ARG A 340 -0.37 9.03 -3.51
N PRO A 341 -0.84 10.12 -4.14
CA PRO A 341 -1.80 10.04 -5.24
C PRO A 341 -1.26 9.15 -6.37
N ALA A 342 -2.09 8.23 -6.86
CA ALA A 342 -1.74 7.41 -8.02
C ALA A 342 -1.78 8.26 -9.29
N ASP A 343 -0.86 8.00 -10.23
CA ASP A 343 -0.85 8.69 -11.51
C ASP A 343 -2.00 8.16 -12.39
N PRO A 344 -2.87 9.03 -12.92
CA PRO A 344 -3.91 8.63 -13.87
C PRO A 344 -3.39 7.88 -15.10
N VAL A 345 -2.12 8.10 -15.48
CA VAL A 345 -1.46 7.40 -16.61
C VAL A 345 -1.38 5.91 -16.35
N ASP A 346 -0.93 5.53 -15.14
CA ASP A 346 -0.78 4.13 -14.75
C ASP A 346 -2.15 3.45 -14.66
N VAL A 347 -3.11 4.13 -14.01
CA VAL A 347 -4.49 3.62 -13.88
C VAL A 347 -5.16 3.41 -15.24
N LEU A 348 -4.99 4.35 -16.19
CA LEU A 348 -5.47 4.19 -17.57
C LEU A 348 -4.78 3.03 -18.28
N GLY A 349 -3.49 2.82 -18.04
CA GLY A 349 -2.74 1.68 -18.56
C GLY A 349 -3.36 0.35 -18.11
N ASP A 350 -3.62 0.23 -16.81
CA ASP A 350 -4.24 -0.96 -16.20
C ASP A 350 -5.67 -1.19 -16.73
N PHE A 351 -6.48 -0.14 -16.85
CA PHE A 351 -7.83 -0.24 -17.41
C PHE A 351 -7.82 -0.71 -18.86
N LEU A 352 -6.99 -0.08 -19.70
CA LEU A 352 -6.88 -0.44 -21.12
C LEU A 352 -6.36 -1.86 -21.29
N SER A 353 -5.37 -2.27 -20.52
CA SER A 353 -4.86 -3.64 -20.51
C SER A 353 -5.95 -4.65 -20.15
N SER A 354 -6.72 -4.38 -19.09
CA SER A 354 -7.84 -5.25 -18.66
C SER A 354 -8.96 -5.36 -19.67
N CYS A 355 -9.08 -4.36 -20.56
CA CYS A 355 -10.06 -4.35 -21.65
C CYS A 355 -9.51 -4.96 -22.95
N GLY A 356 -8.33 -5.59 -22.93
CA GLY A 356 -7.69 -6.16 -24.10
C GLY A 356 -7.15 -5.11 -25.09
N ARG A 357 -6.98 -3.86 -24.67
CA ARG A 357 -6.49 -2.74 -25.46
C ARG A 357 -5.07 -2.37 -25.04
N ALA A 358 -4.07 -3.10 -25.55
CA ALA A 358 -2.67 -2.78 -25.29
C ALA A 358 -2.31 -1.41 -25.91
N VAL A 359 -1.89 -0.47 -25.06
CA VAL A 359 -1.33 0.82 -25.47
C VAL A 359 0.16 0.80 -25.12
N PRO A 360 1.05 1.28 -26.02
CA PRO A 360 2.48 1.30 -25.75
C PRO A 360 2.81 1.97 -24.40
N ALA A 361 3.80 1.45 -23.67
CA ALA A 361 4.25 2.04 -22.40
C ALA A 361 4.68 3.51 -22.56
N THR A 362 5.18 3.88 -23.73
CA THR A 362 5.61 5.24 -24.12
C THR A 362 4.45 6.18 -24.49
N ALA A 363 3.19 5.68 -24.51
CA ALA A 363 2.05 6.50 -24.90
C ALA A 363 1.80 7.59 -23.86
N SER A 364 1.54 8.80 -24.35
CA SER A 364 1.22 9.97 -23.54
C SER A 364 -0.12 9.81 -22.81
N VAL A 365 -0.32 10.58 -21.74
CA VAL A 365 -1.61 10.66 -21.01
C VAL A 365 -2.78 10.86 -21.99
N GLN A 366 -2.62 11.78 -22.96
CA GLN A 366 -3.67 12.11 -23.90
C GLN A 366 -4.01 10.96 -24.86
N GLU A 367 -3.05 10.15 -25.23
CA GLU A 367 -3.26 8.97 -26.07
C GLU A 367 -4.03 7.89 -25.28
N ARG A 368 -3.65 7.66 -24.04
CA ARG A 368 -4.36 6.72 -23.14
C ARG A 368 -5.80 7.19 -22.86
N VAL A 369 -5.99 8.47 -22.58
CA VAL A 369 -7.33 9.06 -22.41
C VAL A 369 -8.18 8.89 -23.64
N ARG A 370 -7.62 9.14 -24.85
CA ARG A 370 -8.34 8.95 -26.12
C ARG A 370 -8.73 7.48 -26.35
N ALA A 371 -7.79 6.57 -26.10
CA ALA A 371 -8.04 5.14 -26.23
C ALA A 371 -9.15 4.67 -25.27
N PHE A 372 -9.10 5.09 -23.99
CA PHE A 372 -10.10 4.78 -22.98
C PHE A 372 -11.47 5.34 -23.33
N ARG A 373 -11.54 6.61 -23.76
CA ARG A 373 -12.78 7.23 -24.19
C ARG A 373 -13.36 6.56 -25.44
N SER A 374 -12.52 6.26 -26.43
CA SER A 374 -12.95 5.54 -27.62
C SER A 374 -13.51 4.15 -27.28
N TRP A 375 -12.89 3.44 -26.33
CA TRP A 375 -13.39 2.13 -25.90
C TRP A 375 -14.71 2.26 -25.15
N THR A 376 -14.84 3.22 -24.22
CA THR A 376 -16.06 3.39 -23.41
C THR A 376 -17.24 3.97 -24.17
N ALA A 377 -17.07 4.52 -25.39
CA ALA A 377 -18.11 5.21 -26.14
C ALA A 377 -19.36 4.36 -26.36
N ASP A 378 -19.20 3.10 -26.72
CA ASP A 378 -20.26 2.17 -27.05
C ASP A 378 -20.48 1.06 -26.00
N GLN A 379 -19.84 1.19 -24.83
CA GLN A 379 -19.91 0.19 -23.76
C GLN A 379 -20.91 0.58 -22.65
N ARG A 380 -21.27 -0.42 -21.87
CA ARG A 380 -22.03 -0.29 -20.62
C ARG A 380 -21.16 -0.75 -19.46
N VAL A 381 -20.21 0.09 -19.04
CA VAL A 381 -19.20 -0.20 -18.04
C VAL A 381 -19.40 0.65 -16.79
N LEU A 382 -19.23 0.06 -15.63
CA LEU A 382 -19.13 0.79 -14.36
C LEU A 382 -17.66 1.00 -13.99
N VAL A 383 -17.24 2.25 -13.85
CA VAL A 383 -15.92 2.63 -13.35
C VAL A 383 -16.04 3.00 -11.88
N VAL A 384 -15.31 2.32 -11.01
CA VAL A 384 -15.27 2.59 -9.58
C VAL A 384 -13.90 3.15 -9.22
N LEU A 385 -13.86 4.38 -8.76
CA LEU A 385 -12.63 5.09 -8.39
C LEU A 385 -12.63 5.35 -6.89
N ASP A 386 -11.75 4.66 -6.18
CA ASP A 386 -11.65 4.77 -4.72
C ASP A 386 -10.48 5.67 -4.30
N ASP A 387 -10.68 6.45 -3.24
CA ASP A 387 -9.69 7.37 -2.66
C ASP A 387 -9.25 8.51 -3.60
N VAL A 388 -10.14 9.07 -4.41
CA VAL A 388 -9.86 10.23 -5.28
C VAL A 388 -9.52 11.46 -4.44
N VAL A 389 -8.44 12.17 -4.81
CA VAL A 389 -7.95 13.34 -4.05
C VAL A 389 -8.15 14.68 -4.78
N SER A 390 -8.36 14.69 -6.10
CA SER A 390 -8.55 15.92 -6.89
C SER A 390 -9.37 15.71 -8.15
N ASP A 391 -9.95 16.81 -8.67
CA ASP A 391 -10.65 16.82 -9.95
C ASP A 391 -9.71 16.50 -11.13
N ASP A 392 -8.44 16.91 -11.05
CA ASP A 392 -7.46 16.63 -12.10
C ASP A 392 -7.11 15.14 -12.21
N GLN A 393 -7.13 14.43 -11.06
CA GLN A 393 -6.98 12.98 -11.04
C GLN A 393 -8.22 12.27 -11.60
N LEU A 394 -9.41 12.83 -11.36
CA LEU A 394 -10.69 12.25 -11.78
C LEU A 394 -10.92 12.35 -13.31
N ARG A 395 -10.73 13.53 -13.90
CA ARG A 395 -11.12 13.85 -15.29
C ARG A 395 -10.60 12.88 -16.35
N PRO A 396 -9.33 12.43 -16.32
CA PRO A 396 -8.81 11.48 -17.30
C PRO A 396 -9.49 10.11 -17.25
N LEU A 397 -10.02 9.71 -16.08
CA LEU A 397 -10.57 8.38 -15.80
C LEU A 397 -12.07 8.28 -16.02
N LEU A 398 -12.75 9.38 -16.37
CA LEU A 398 -14.19 9.37 -16.62
C LEU A 398 -14.51 8.78 -18.00
N PRO A 399 -15.45 7.79 -18.07
CA PRO A 399 -15.95 7.25 -19.33
C PRO A 399 -16.82 8.28 -20.06
N ILE A 400 -17.02 8.09 -21.37
CA ILE A 400 -17.88 9.00 -22.18
C ILE A 400 -19.16 8.37 -22.69
N GLY A 401 -19.27 7.03 -22.71
CA GLY A 401 -20.45 6.32 -23.20
C GLY A 401 -21.70 6.60 -22.36
N LEU A 402 -22.84 6.84 -22.99
CA LEU A 402 -24.11 7.08 -22.29
C LEU A 402 -24.58 5.86 -21.47
N GLY A 403 -24.16 4.66 -21.86
CA GLY A 403 -24.36 3.43 -21.09
C GLY A 403 -23.45 3.26 -19.89
N CYS A 404 -22.36 4.04 -19.81
CA CYS A 404 -21.38 3.96 -18.74
C CYS A 404 -21.81 4.77 -17.51
N ALA A 405 -21.17 4.45 -16.36
CA ALA A 405 -21.24 5.27 -15.16
C ALA A 405 -19.91 5.24 -14.40
N ALA A 406 -19.69 6.27 -13.57
CA ALA A 406 -18.56 6.35 -12.66
C ALA A 406 -19.05 6.53 -11.22
N LEU A 407 -18.65 5.63 -10.33
CA LEU A 407 -18.86 5.71 -8.89
C LEU A 407 -17.55 6.09 -8.23
N VAL A 408 -17.52 7.27 -7.64
CA VAL A 408 -16.31 7.89 -7.13
C VAL A 408 -16.37 7.98 -5.61
N VAL A 409 -15.35 7.49 -4.93
CA VAL A 409 -15.13 7.72 -3.50
C VAL A 409 -14.04 8.77 -3.35
N ALA A 410 -14.38 9.92 -2.79
CA ALA A 410 -13.46 11.02 -2.65
C ALA A 410 -13.10 11.30 -1.18
N ARG A 411 -11.86 11.73 -0.96
CA ARG A 411 -11.36 12.15 0.36
C ARG A 411 -11.70 13.59 0.68
N ARG A 412 -11.98 14.39 -0.35
CA ARG A 412 -12.45 15.77 -0.25
C ARG A 412 -13.63 15.99 -1.19
N ARG A 413 -14.30 17.11 -1.03
CA ARG A 413 -15.34 17.50 -1.97
C ARG A 413 -14.72 17.79 -3.34
N LEU A 414 -15.28 17.17 -4.39
CA LEU A 414 -14.94 17.41 -5.79
C LEU A 414 -15.93 18.38 -6.40
N THR A 415 -15.46 19.15 -7.40
CA THR A 415 -16.24 20.24 -8.05
C THR A 415 -16.37 20.07 -9.55
N ASP A 416 -15.92 18.92 -10.10
CA ASP A 416 -15.98 18.67 -11.54
C ASP A 416 -17.43 18.76 -12.07
N PRO A 417 -17.67 19.50 -13.17
CA PRO A 417 -19.02 19.70 -13.72
C PRO A 417 -19.72 18.41 -14.19
N SER A 418 -18.98 17.32 -14.41
CA SER A 418 -19.56 16.03 -14.79
C SER A 418 -20.28 15.32 -13.63
N ILE A 419 -20.05 15.75 -12.40
CA ILE A 419 -20.63 15.15 -11.20
C ILE A 419 -22.13 15.45 -11.14
N MET A 420 -22.95 14.42 -11.30
CA MET A 420 -24.42 14.54 -11.24
C MET A 420 -24.95 14.51 -9.80
N ARG A 421 -24.30 13.77 -8.93
CA ARG A 421 -24.72 13.60 -7.53
C ARG A 421 -23.54 13.44 -6.60
N THR A 422 -23.52 14.22 -5.52
CA THR A 422 -22.64 14.00 -4.38
C THR A 422 -23.46 13.55 -3.18
N VAL A 423 -23.08 12.41 -2.58
CA VAL A 423 -23.70 11.86 -1.37
C VAL A 423 -22.68 11.96 -0.23
N ARG A 424 -23.06 12.66 0.83
CA ARG A 424 -22.24 12.75 2.05
C ARG A 424 -22.67 11.66 3.02
N LEU A 425 -21.71 10.84 3.47
CA LEU A 425 -21.93 9.89 4.54
C LEU A 425 -21.61 10.55 5.88
N ALA A 426 -22.56 10.46 6.81
CA ALA A 426 -22.36 10.80 8.21
C ALA A 426 -21.99 9.54 9.03
N PRO A 427 -21.42 9.65 10.23
CA PRO A 427 -21.35 8.54 11.18
C PRO A 427 -22.72 7.86 11.34
N LEU A 428 -22.73 6.60 11.75
CA LEU A 428 -23.98 5.87 12.04
C LEU A 428 -24.67 6.50 13.24
N ASP A 429 -26.00 6.53 13.20
CA ASP A 429 -26.78 6.85 14.40
C ASP A 429 -26.68 5.71 15.43
N ALA A 430 -27.23 5.93 16.62
CA ALA A 430 -27.13 4.97 17.70
C ALA A 430 -27.80 3.62 17.37
N MET A 431 -28.91 3.65 16.63
CA MET A 431 -29.64 2.43 16.24
C MET A 431 -28.89 1.66 15.16
N GLU A 432 -28.44 2.34 14.12
CA GLU A 432 -27.62 1.78 13.05
C GLU A 432 -26.32 1.17 13.60
N ALA A 433 -25.66 1.87 14.54
CA ALA A 433 -24.44 1.38 15.18
C ALA A 433 -24.69 0.13 16.03
N LEU A 434 -25.82 0.07 16.77
CA LEU A 434 -26.23 -1.13 17.49
C LEU A 434 -26.58 -2.29 16.55
N GLU A 435 -27.20 -2.00 15.41
CA GLU A 435 -27.48 -3.01 14.38
C GLU A 435 -26.18 -3.58 13.80
N LEU A 436 -25.15 -2.74 13.56
CA LEU A 436 -23.82 -3.19 13.18
C LEU A 436 -23.23 -4.12 14.26
N MET A 437 -23.36 -3.79 15.55
CA MET A 437 -22.93 -4.67 16.64
C MET A 437 -23.68 -6.01 16.63
N VAL A 438 -24.99 -5.97 16.41
CA VAL A 438 -25.83 -7.19 16.35
C VAL A 438 -25.42 -8.07 15.17
N SER A 439 -25.11 -7.49 14.02
CA SER A 439 -24.67 -8.24 12.84
C SER A 439 -23.34 -8.98 13.05
N VAL A 440 -22.48 -8.48 13.94
CA VAL A 440 -21.15 -9.04 14.23
C VAL A 440 -21.19 -10.00 15.43
N LEU A 441 -21.75 -9.56 16.55
CA LEU A 441 -21.72 -10.30 17.82
C LEU A 441 -22.94 -11.20 18.04
N GLY A 442 -23.99 -11.01 17.26
CA GLY A 442 -25.29 -11.65 17.44
C GLY A 442 -26.19 -10.93 18.44
N ARG A 443 -27.50 -10.96 18.17
CA ARG A 443 -28.54 -10.27 18.97
C ARG A 443 -28.50 -10.61 20.46
N ARG A 444 -28.30 -11.89 20.79
CA ARG A 444 -28.33 -12.37 22.19
C ARG A 444 -27.20 -11.73 23.01
N ARG A 445 -26.00 -11.61 22.46
CA ARG A 445 -24.82 -11.07 23.17
C ARG A 445 -24.97 -9.56 23.41
N VAL A 446 -25.44 -8.82 22.39
CA VAL A 446 -25.66 -7.37 22.47
C VAL A 446 -26.81 -7.06 23.47
N ALA A 447 -27.92 -7.78 23.40
CA ALA A 447 -29.06 -7.57 24.29
C ALA A 447 -28.75 -7.89 25.78
N ALA A 448 -27.87 -8.86 26.05
CA ALA A 448 -27.46 -9.20 27.41
C ALA A 448 -26.64 -8.08 28.09
N GLU A 449 -26.04 -7.17 27.32
CA GLU A 449 -25.22 -6.07 27.84
C GLU A 449 -25.56 -4.72 27.13
N ALA A 450 -26.87 -4.43 27.01
CA ALA A 450 -27.37 -3.30 26.20
C ALA A 450 -26.75 -1.94 26.60
N ASP A 451 -26.65 -1.67 27.92
CA ASP A 451 -26.05 -0.41 28.40
C ASP A 451 -24.57 -0.27 27.98
N ALA A 452 -23.80 -1.35 28.07
CA ALA A 452 -22.41 -1.37 27.67
C ALA A 452 -22.28 -1.24 26.13
N ALA A 453 -23.23 -1.81 25.38
CA ALA A 453 -23.26 -1.65 23.92
C ALA A 453 -23.49 -0.18 23.52
N VAL A 454 -24.44 0.51 24.16
CA VAL A 454 -24.68 1.95 23.93
C VAL A 454 -23.46 2.79 24.32
N GLN A 455 -22.81 2.47 25.43
CA GLN A 455 -21.58 3.15 25.84
C GLN A 455 -20.45 2.95 24.80
N LEU A 456 -20.27 1.74 24.28
CA LEU A 456 -19.26 1.46 23.25
C LEU A 456 -19.54 2.26 21.96
N VAL A 457 -20.80 2.31 21.51
CA VAL A 457 -21.23 3.11 20.36
C VAL A 457 -20.89 4.59 20.57
N THR A 458 -21.20 5.13 21.76
CA THR A 458 -20.89 6.51 22.11
C THR A 458 -19.40 6.79 22.11
N MET A 459 -18.58 5.88 22.64
CA MET A 459 -17.11 6.00 22.63
C MET A 459 -16.52 5.96 21.22
N CYS A 460 -17.12 5.19 20.30
CA CYS A 460 -16.75 5.12 18.89
C CYS A 460 -17.35 6.27 18.06
N GLY A 461 -18.24 7.09 18.64
CA GLY A 461 -18.89 8.24 17.98
C GLY A 461 -19.72 7.84 16.75
N GLY A 462 -20.21 6.60 16.67
CA GLY A 462 -20.93 6.10 15.50
C GLY A 462 -20.04 5.83 14.26
N LEU A 463 -18.72 5.93 14.39
CA LEU A 463 -17.80 5.69 13.27
C LEU A 463 -17.68 4.18 12.98
N PRO A 464 -18.13 3.67 11.81
CA PRO A 464 -18.14 2.23 11.54
C PRO A 464 -16.79 1.57 11.71
N LEU A 465 -15.70 2.21 11.26
CA LEU A 465 -14.35 1.67 11.35
C LEU A 465 -13.89 1.55 12.80
N ALA A 466 -14.14 2.55 13.64
CA ALA A 466 -13.82 2.51 15.07
C ALA A 466 -14.62 1.41 15.78
N LEU A 467 -15.92 1.30 15.43
CA LEU A 467 -16.77 0.27 16.00
C LEU A 467 -16.33 -1.13 15.57
N ARG A 468 -16.00 -1.34 14.30
CA ARG A 468 -15.46 -2.61 13.78
C ARG A 468 -14.12 -2.98 14.45
N ALA A 469 -13.23 -2.03 14.64
CA ALA A 469 -11.98 -2.24 15.38
C ALA A 469 -12.25 -2.68 16.84
N ALA A 470 -13.22 -2.05 17.51
CA ALA A 470 -13.64 -2.46 18.83
C ALA A 470 -14.26 -3.87 18.85
N LEU A 471 -15.13 -4.17 17.88
CA LEU A 471 -15.79 -5.47 17.78
C LEU A 471 -14.81 -6.60 17.45
N TRP A 472 -13.77 -6.33 16.66
CA TRP A 472 -12.70 -7.29 16.38
C TRP A 472 -12.04 -7.82 17.66
N TRP A 473 -11.83 -6.97 18.67
CA TRP A 473 -11.33 -7.42 19.97
C TRP A 473 -12.26 -8.40 20.68
N LEU A 474 -13.59 -8.26 20.51
CA LEU A 474 -14.58 -9.17 21.08
C LEU A 474 -14.74 -10.45 20.25
N GLU A 475 -14.49 -10.42 18.95
CA GLU A 475 -14.42 -11.60 18.09
C GLU A 475 -13.17 -12.43 18.40
N LEU A 476 -12.01 -11.77 18.56
CA LEU A 476 -10.77 -12.42 18.93
C LEU A 476 -10.78 -13.02 20.34
N ARG A 477 -11.58 -12.43 21.25
CA ARG A 477 -11.70 -12.86 22.65
C ARG A 477 -13.16 -13.12 23.03
N PRO A 478 -13.74 -14.26 22.66
CA PRO A 478 -15.17 -14.56 22.90
C PRO A 478 -15.57 -14.54 24.38
N HIS A 479 -14.61 -14.75 25.29
CA HIS A 479 -14.80 -14.72 26.75
C HIS A 479 -14.84 -13.30 27.34
N TRP A 480 -14.57 -12.26 26.53
CA TRP A 480 -14.71 -10.87 26.99
C TRP A 480 -16.17 -10.44 26.90
N SER A 481 -16.66 -9.79 27.97
CA SER A 481 -17.92 -9.07 27.92
C SER A 481 -17.76 -7.71 27.22
N VAL A 482 -18.85 -7.18 26.68
CA VAL A 482 -18.87 -5.83 26.09
C VAL A 482 -18.48 -4.79 27.16
N ARG A 483 -18.98 -4.94 28.39
CA ARG A 483 -18.63 -4.08 29.53
C ARG A 483 -17.14 -4.09 29.84
N ARG A 484 -16.49 -5.24 29.75
CA ARG A 484 -15.02 -5.32 29.93
C ARG A 484 -14.28 -4.51 28.86
N LEU A 485 -14.70 -4.59 27.61
CA LEU A 485 -14.11 -3.80 26.53
C LEU A 485 -14.33 -2.30 26.76
N VAL A 486 -15.55 -1.88 27.10
CA VAL A 486 -15.88 -0.48 27.45
C VAL A 486 -14.97 0.05 28.54
N HIS A 487 -14.79 -0.71 29.63
CA HIS A 487 -13.90 -0.31 30.72
C HIS A 487 -12.44 -0.17 30.24
N ARG A 488 -11.96 -1.10 29.42
CA ARG A 488 -10.58 -1.05 28.87
C ARG A 488 -10.38 0.13 27.93
N VAL A 489 -11.31 0.36 27.02
CA VAL A 489 -11.27 1.51 26.10
C VAL A 489 -11.38 2.82 26.88
N GLY A 490 -12.16 2.87 27.96
CA GLY A 490 -12.22 4.04 28.85
C GLY A 490 -10.90 4.33 29.55
N ALA A 491 -10.21 3.28 30.02
CA ALA A 491 -8.91 3.41 30.69
C ALA A 491 -7.74 3.65 29.68
N ALA A 492 -7.82 3.07 28.50
CA ALA A 492 -6.80 3.14 27.44
C ALA A 492 -7.46 3.30 26.06
N PRO A 493 -7.86 4.52 25.69
CA PRO A 493 -8.55 4.77 24.42
C PRO A 493 -7.75 4.40 23.17
N GLN A 494 -6.43 4.36 23.26
CA GLN A 494 -5.53 3.89 22.21
C GLN A 494 -5.79 2.44 21.80
N LEU A 495 -6.48 1.64 22.61
CA LEU A 495 -6.86 0.27 22.28
C LEU A 495 -7.70 0.18 20.99
N LEU A 496 -8.48 1.22 20.67
CA LEU A 496 -9.21 1.32 19.39
C LEU A 496 -8.32 1.59 18.18
N LEU A 497 -7.08 1.98 18.42
CA LEU A 497 -6.10 2.41 17.44
C LEU A 497 -4.90 1.45 17.38
N GLU A 498 -4.89 0.41 18.23
CA GLU A 498 -3.87 -0.64 18.18
C GLU A 498 -3.95 -1.39 16.84
N PRO A 499 -2.80 -1.81 16.28
CA PRO A 499 -2.75 -2.50 15.01
C PRO A 499 -3.64 -3.75 15.02
N GLY A 500 -4.62 -3.76 14.15
CA GLY A 500 -5.48 -4.88 13.83
C GLY A 500 -5.26 -5.31 12.37
N PRO A 501 -6.23 -6.00 11.76
CA PRO A 501 -6.23 -6.21 10.31
C PRO A 501 -6.10 -4.87 9.58
N PRO A 502 -5.30 -4.80 8.47
CA PRO A 502 -5.05 -3.55 7.74
C PRO A 502 -6.33 -2.82 7.31
N GLU A 503 -7.41 -3.56 7.11
CA GLU A 503 -8.72 -3.04 6.74
C GLU A 503 -9.42 -2.30 7.90
N LEU A 504 -8.99 -2.54 9.14
CA LEU A 504 -9.53 -1.93 10.36
C LEU A 504 -8.61 -0.87 10.96
N ASP A 505 -7.55 -0.47 10.23
CA ASP A 505 -6.60 0.53 10.69
C ASP A 505 -7.15 1.95 10.55
N LEU A 506 -7.71 2.44 11.66
CA LEU A 506 -8.25 3.79 11.75
C LEU A 506 -7.14 4.85 11.77
N LEU A 507 -6.01 4.55 12.41
CA LEU A 507 -4.85 5.45 12.46
C LEU A 507 -4.36 5.73 11.04
N ALA A 508 -4.09 4.69 10.26
CA ALA A 508 -3.68 4.84 8.85
C ALA A 508 -4.76 5.53 8.00
N SER A 509 -6.04 5.30 8.27
CA SER A 509 -7.13 5.94 7.52
C SER A 509 -7.16 7.46 7.72
N VAL A 510 -6.95 7.95 8.94
CA VAL A 510 -6.87 9.39 9.26
C VAL A 510 -5.55 9.96 8.78
N ALA A 511 -4.41 9.30 9.05
CA ALA A 511 -3.07 9.74 8.63
C ALA A 511 -3.00 10.04 7.13
N ARG A 512 -3.49 9.12 6.29
CA ARG A 512 -3.56 9.33 4.83
C ARG A 512 -4.40 10.54 4.42
N THR A 513 -5.36 10.96 5.24
CA THR A 513 -6.14 12.18 4.96
C THR A 513 -5.41 13.44 5.43
N THR A 514 -4.74 13.38 6.58
CA THR A 514 -3.96 14.51 7.11
C THR A 514 -2.72 14.82 6.28
N GLU A 515 -2.11 13.80 5.65
CA GLU A 515 -0.99 13.98 4.70
C GLU A 515 -1.36 14.80 3.46
N LEU A 516 -2.62 14.76 3.04
CA LEU A 516 -3.13 15.52 1.90
C LEU A 516 -3.42 16.98 2.22
N LEU A 517 -3.47 17.36 3.50
CA LEU A 517 -3.76 18.74 3.92
C LEU A 517 -2.59 19.68 3.60
N PRO A 518 -2.86 20.92 3.16
CA PRO A 518 -1.88 22.00 3.15
C PRO A 518 -1.28 22.24 4.53
N ALA A 519 -0.08 22.79 4.58
CA ALA A 519 0.65 23.03 5.83
C ALA A 519 -0.16 23.85 6.85
N ALA A 520 -0.83 24.91 6.39
CA ALA A 520 -1.66 25.75 7.25
C ALA A 520 -2.86 25.01 7.83
N ALA A 521 -3.53 24.18 7.02
CA ALA A 521 -4.67 23.37 7.47
C ALA A 521 -4.24 22.28 8.49
N ARG A 522 -3.01 21.74 8.37
CA ARG A 522 -2.45 20.83 9.38
C ARG A 522 -2.24 21.52 10.72
N VAL A 523 -1.73 22.76 10.71
CA VAL A 523 -1.59 23.56 11.94
C VAL A 523 -2.95 23.82 12.58
N ALA A 524 -3.96 24.19 11.77
CA ALA A 524 -5.32 24.37 12.26
C ALA A 524 -5.91 23.08 12.85
N LEU A 525 -5.72 21.94 12.17
CA LEU A 525 -6.18 20.63 12.65
C LEU A 525 -5.52 20.25 13.99
N ARG A 526 -4.23 20.53 14.14
CA ARG A 526 -3.51 20.30 15.38
C ARG A 526 -4.08 21.12 16.53
N TRP A 527 -4.37 22.40 16.30
CA TRP A 527 -5.02 23.22 17.32
C TRP A 527 -6.42 22.68 17.64
N VAL A 528 -7.20 22.32 16.61
CA VAL A 528 -8.53 21.73 16.77
C VAL A 528 -8.52 20.46 17.63
N SER A 529 -7.48 19.61 17.52
CA SER A 529 -7.38 18.38 18.31
C SER A 529 -7.23 18.64 19.81
N LEU A 530 -6.69 19.80 20.18
CA LEU A 530 -6.51 20.20 21.58
C LEU A 530 -7.77 20.81 22.21
N VAL A 531 -8.73 21.27 21.39
CA VAL A 531 -9.97 21.92 21.87
C VAL A 531 -11.05 20.87 22.10
N ASP A 532 -11.63 20.89 23.29
CA ASP A 532 -12.78 20.06 23.62
C ASP A 532 -14.07 20.87 23.47
N GLY A 533 -14.87 20.52 22.44
CA GLY A 533 -16.15 21.16 22.23
C GLY A 533 -16.33 21.84 20.88
N ARG A 534 -17.06 22.97 20.90
CA ARG A 534 -17.38 23.76 19.71
C ARG A 534 -16.25 24.73 19.38
N ILE A 535 -15.98 24.88 18.12
CA ILE A 535 -14.92 25.72 17.59
C ILE A 535 -15.57 26.85 16.80
N VAL A 536 -15.13 28.08 17.03
CA VAL A 536 -15.51 29.25 16.21
C VAL A 536 -14.26 29.80 15.53
N PRO A 537 -14.39 30.45 14.35
CA PRO A 537 -13.23 30.97 13.61
C PRO A 537 -12.39 31.94 14.43
N GLY A 538 -13.02 32.79 15.27
CA GLY A 538 -12.33 33.73 16.13
C GLY A 538 -11.35 33.08 17.13
N ASP A 539 -11.69 31.91 17.66
CA ASP A 539 -10.80 31.17 18.60
C ASP A 539 -9.54 30.68 17.89
N LEU A 540 -9.70 30.13 16.70
CA LEU A 540 -8.58 29.71 15.86
C LEU A 540 -7.72 30.90 15.44
N ALA A 541 -8.36 31.98 14.97
CA ALA A 541 -7.69 33.21 14.56
C ALA A 541 -6.78 33.78 15.68
N ALA A 542 -7.30 33.84 16.91
CA ALA A 542 -6.54 34.29 18.07
C ALA A 542 -5.37 33.35 18.40
N ALA A 543 -5.57 32.02 18.30
CA ALA A 543 -4.57 31.01 18.65
C ALA A 543 -3.38 30.97 17.68
N ILE A 544 -3.63 31.06 16.38
CA ILE A 544 -2.58 30.99 15.34
C ILE A 544 -2.22 32.34 14.71
N ARG A 545 -2.74 33.44 15.26
CA ARG A 545 -2.47 34.81 14.84
C ARG A 545 -2.78 35.12 13.37
N LEU A 546 -3.94 34.65 12.91
CA LEU A 546 -4.48 34.94 11.57
C LEU A 546 -5.67 35.87 11.63
N GLY A 547 -6.10 36.37 10.46
CA GLY A 547 -7.40 37.01 10.32
C GLY A 547 -8.55 36.01 10.50
N GLU A 548 -9.73 36.49 10.98
CA GLU A 548 -10.88 35.61 11.22
C GLU A 548 -11.37 34.94 9.91
N ALA A 549 -11.36 35.66 8.79
CA ALA A 549 -11.71 35.13 7.48
C ALA A 549 -10.74 34.01 7.01
N ASP A 550 -9.44 34.15 7.27
CA ASP A 550 -8.44 33.14 6.94
C ASP A 550 -8.60 31.90 7.84
N ALA A 551 -8.91 32.10 9.12
CA ALA A 551 -9.18 31.03 10.06
C ALA A 551 -10.46 30.24 9.66
N GLU A 552 -11.53 30.96 9.25
CA GLU A 552 -12.74 30.34 8.72
C GLU A 552 -12.45 29.51 7.47
N ALA A 553 -11.67 30.03 6.52
CA ALA A 553 -11.26 29.29 5.31
C ALA A 553 -10.50 28.00 5.63
N LEU A 554 -9.63 28.01 6.65
CA LEU A 554 -8.92 26.80 7.10
C LEU A 554 -9.87 25.78 7.74
N LEU A 555 -10.86 26.23 8.53
CA LEU A 555 -11.87 25.34 9.11
C LEU A 555 -12.76 24.74 8.02
N ASP A 556 -13.16 25.52 7.03
CA ASP A 556 -13.93 25.06 5.88
C ASP A 556 -13.14 24.04 5.06
N GLU A 557 -11.83 24.24 4.87
CA GLU A 557 -10.97 23.26 4.23
C GLU A 557 -10.95 21.94 5.02
N LEU A 558 -10.87 21.97 6.34
CA LEU A 558 -10.97 20.76 7.17
C LEU A 558 -12.34 20.07 7.06
N VAL A 559 -13.42 20.84 6.85
CA VAL A 559 -14.77 20.29 6.56
C VAL A 559 -14.82 19.61 5.20
N GLU A 560 -14.14 20.17 4.18
CA GLU A 560 -14.06 19.54 2.85
C GLU A 560 -13.36 18.18 2.90
N PHE A 561 -12.34 18.03 3.74
CA PHE A 561 -11.66 16.75 3.99
C PHE A 561 -12.42 15.81 4.94
N GLY A 562 -13.59 16.24 5.45
CA GLY A 562 -14.41 15.44 6.38
C GLY A 562 -13.78 15.24 7.75
N LEU A 563 -12.85 16.10 8.17
CA LEU A 563 -12.22 16.09 9.49
C LEU A 563 -13.00 16.92 10.51
N LEU A 564 -13.77 17.89 10.02
CA LEU A 564 -14.70 18.69 10.81
C LEU A 564 -16.13 18.59 10.26
N GLU A 565 -17.08 18.89 11.14
CA GLU A 565 -18.49 19.06 10.80
C GLU A 565 -18.93 20.47 11.18
N VAL A 566 -19.78 21.07 10.34
CA VAL A 566 -20.43 22.36 10.65
C VAL A 566 -21.71 22.05 11.42
N GLU A 567 -21.85 22.61 12.61
CA GLU A 567 -23.12 22.58 13.33
C GLU A 567 -24.09 23.58 12.68
N GLN A 568 -25.21 23.08 12.17
CA GLN A 568 -26.27 23.96 11.70
C GLN A 568 -26.96 24.60 12.93
N PRO A 569 -27.01 25.92 13.04
CA PRO A 569 -27.80 26.56 14.08
C PRO A 569 -29.28 26.24 13.86
N SER A 570 -30.02 25.96 14.93
CA SER A 570 -31.49 25.69 14.87
C SER A 570 -32.30 26.91 14.39
N GLU A 571 -31.74 28.11 14.45
CA GLU A 571 -32.30 29.33 13.91
C GLU A 571 -31.20 30.03 13.08
N ALA A 572 -31.56 30.54 11.90
CA ALA A 572 -30.62 31.25 11.02
C ALA A 572 -30.01 32.46 11.77
N PRO A 573 -28.69 32.46 12.05
CA PRO A 573 -28.09 33.59 12.74
C PRO A 573 -28.03 34.79 11.80
N ALA A 574 -28.65 35.87 12.20
CA ALA A 574 -28.60 37.16 11.50
C ALA A 574 -27.21 37.83 11.57
N HIS A 575 -26.12 37.18 11.62
CA HIS A 575 -24.69 37.54 11.65
C HIS A 575 -23.88 36.65 12.64
N GLY A 576 -24.17 35.34 12.73
CA GLY A 576 -23.44 34.45 13.64
C GLY A 576 -22.36 33.65 12.90
N ALA A 577 -21.15 33.64 13.41
CA ALA A 577 -20.08 32.75 12.94
C ALA A 577 -20.52 31.31 12.96
N PHE A 578 -20.15 30.56 11.91
CA PHE A 578 -20.36 29.09 11.88
C PHE A 578 -19.65 28.43 13.07
N ARG A 579 -20.24 27.33 13.55
CA ARG A 579 -19.66 26.53 14.62
C ARG A 579 -19.19 25.20 14.03
N TYR A 580 -17.98 24.82 14.38
CA TYR A 580 -17.34 23.61 13.88
C TYR A 580 -17.14 22.61 15.02
N ARG A 581 -17.17 21.34 14.70
CA ARG A 581 -16.93 20.26 15.66
C ARG A 581 -16.04 19.20 15.05
N CYS A 582 -15.02 18.80 15.79
CA CYS A 582 -14.20 17.63 15.44
C CYS A 582 -14.83 16.36 16.00
N HIS A 583 -14.85 15.31 15.19
CA HIS A 583 -15.32 14.01 15.66
C HIS A 583 -14.39 13.47 16.77
N PRO A 584 -14.93 12.98 17.93
CA PRO A 584 -14.10 12.62 19.09
C PRO A 584 -13.01 11.60 18.79
N VAL A 585 -13.31 10.61 17.96
CA VAL A 585 -12.34 9.58 17.56
C VAL A 585 -11.27 10.15 16.64
N ILE A 586 -11.63 10.99 15.66
CA ILE A 586 -10.66 11.65 14.75
C ILE A 586 -9.73 12.55 15.55
N ARG A 587 -10.25 13.32 16.50
CA ARG A 587 -9.47 14.17 17.41
C ARG A 587 -8.39 13.36 18.14
N ARG A 588 -8.76 12.22 18.72
CA ARG A 588 -7.81 11.32 19.40
C ARG A 588 -6.74 10.75 18.48
N VAL A 589 -7.13 10.39 17.25
CA VAL A 589 -6.17 9.90 16.26
C VAL A 589 -5.15 10.97 15.93
N VAL A 590 -5.60 12.21 15.72
CA VAL A 590 -4.70 13.35 15.44
C VAL A 590 -3.75 13.60 16.62
N ASP A 591 -4.24 13.57 17.86
CA ASP A 591 -3.41 13.68 19.06
C ASP A 591 -2.29 12.63 19.12
N LEU A 592 -2.60 11.38 18.76
CA LEU A 592 -1.61 10.29 18.76
C LEU A 592 -0.59 10.43 17.63
N LEU A 593 -1.03 10.78 16.42
CA LEU A 593 -0.14 11.02 15.28
C LEU A 593 0.88 12.12 15.58
N GLU A 594 0.50 13.11 16.37
CA GLU A 594 1.39 14.18 16.80
C GLU A 594 2.34 13.75 17.94
N ALA A 595 1.89 12.90 18.87
CA ALA A 595 2.72 12.37 19.94
C ALA A 595 3.83 11.46 19.41
N ASP A 596 3.53 10.63 18.40
CA ASP A 596 4.52 9.76 17.75
C ASP A 596 5.54 10.57 16.93
N ALA A 597 5.13 11.68 16.34
CA ALA A 597 6.03 12.59 15.63
C ALA A 597 7.06 13.27 16.56
N GLU A 598 6.77 13.34 17.87
CA GLU A 598 7.71 13.88 18.88
C GLU A 598 8.69 12.84 19.43
N ALA A 599 8.30 11.57 19.38
CA ALA A 599 9.13 10.46 19.90
C ALA A 599 10.10 9.87 18.85
N GLY A 600 9.92 10.19 17.55
CA GLY A 600 10.70 9.67 16.43
C GLY A 600 11.13 10.74 15.42
N PRO A 601 11.91 10.40 14.37
CA PRO A 601 12.17 11.31 13.26
C PRO A 601 10.82 11.73 12.64
N PRO A 602 10.66 13.03 12.27
CA PRO A 602 9.35 13.57 11.88
C PRO A 602 8.79 12.80 10.70
N VAL A 603 7.63 12.21 10.88
CA VAL A 603 6.80 11.60 9.81
C VAL A 603 6.35 12.69 8.81
N PHE A 604 6.50 13.95 9.19
CA PHE A 604 6.26 15.13 8.36
C PHE A 604 7.59 15.77 7.99
N GLY A 605 7.80 16.00 6.69
CA GLY A 605 9.06 16.53 6.13
C GLY A 605 9.61 17.76 6.86
N PRO A 606 10.91 18.08 6.67
CA PRO A 606 11.74 18.88 7.58
C PRO A 606 11.41 20.37 7.72
N ASN A 607 10.29 20.87 7.21
CA ASN A 607 10.04 22.33 7.14
C ASN A 607 8.97 22.90 8.06
N LEU A 608 8.43 22.14 9.02
CA LEU A 608 7.50 22.71 10.02
C LEU A 608 7.67 22.05 11.40
N ALA A 609 8.87 22.09 11.95
CA ALA A 609 9.07 21.92 13.37
C ALA A 609 8.65 23.21 14.08
N LEU A 610 7.41 23.25 14.59
CA LEU A 610 7.07 24.22 15.63
C LEU A 610 7.91 23.87 16.87
N ASN A 611 8.65 24.83 17.38
CA ASN A 611 9.50 24.68 18.57
C ASN A 611 8.68 24.19 19.78
N VAL A 612 9.32 23.46 20.69
CA VAL A 612 8.74 23.00 21.97
C VAL A 612 8.11 24.16 22.77
N GLU A 613 8.61 25.41 22.58
CA GLU A 613 8.05 26.64 23.17
C GLU A 613 6.65 26.99 22.62
N ASP A 614 6.36 26.69 21.36
CA ASP A 614 5.05 26.97 20.74
C ASP A 614 3.93 26.07 21.29
N ARG A 615 4.26 24.88 21.78
CA ARG A 615 3.32 23.98 22.46
C ARG A 615 2.90 24.49 23.83
N GLY A 616 3.83 25.10 24.55
CA GLY A 616 3.56 25.74 25.83
C GLY A 616 2.58 26.91 25.67
N VAL A 617 2.68 27.62 24.55
CA VAL A 617 1.76 28.73 24.20
C VAL A 617 0.38 28.19 23.78
N LEU A 618 0.32 27.16 22.93
CA LEU A 618 -0.95 26.54 22.51
C LEU A 618 -1.70 25.88 23.68
N ARG A 619 -1.00 25.16 24.56
CA ARG A 619 -1.63 24.58 25.77
C ARG A 619 -2.06 25.65 26.78
N ARG A 620 -1.36 26.78 26.89
CA ARG A 620 -1.77 27.89 27.76
C ARG A 620 -2.94 28.68 27.17
N ALA A 621 -3.05 28.80 25.84
CA ALA A 621 -4.20 29.46 25.20
C ALA A 621 -5.50 28.63 25.32
N VAL A 622 -5.40 27.30 25.51
CA VAL A 622 -6.56 26.40 25.74
C VAL A 622 -6.96 26.34 27.24
N ALA A 623 -6.09 26.79 28.16
CA ALA A 623 -6.35 26.78 29.59
C ALA A 623 -6.95 28.12 30.13
N ILE A 624 -7.20 29.10 29.26
CA ILE A 624 -7.97 30.32 29.52
C ILE A 624 -9.35 30.18 28.84
#